data_1d8c47937df8e56263fa6756ae5a4071
#
_entry.id   1d8c47937df8e56263fa6756ae5a4071
#
_cell.length_a   1.000
_cell.length_b   1.000
_cell.length_c   1.000
_cell.angle_alpha   90.00
_cell.angle_beta   90.00
_cell.angle_gamma   90.00
#
_symmetry.space_group_name_H-M   'P 1'
#
loop_
_entity.id
_entity.type
_entity.pdbx_description
1 polymer ?
#
loop_
_entity_poly.entity_id
_entity_poly.type
_entity_poly.pdbx_seq_one_letter_code
_entity_poly.pdbx_strand_id
1 'polypeptide(L)'
;MSVLIEVDSLTKSFGPFIAVDDINFSLKRGEVLGFLGPNGAGKTTTMRMITGFLSPTKGKISVCGHDVSENPIAIKEKIGYVPEGAPLYGEMTVMNFLRFIADIRKIPKNKVNDAIHSAIRKLGLELVLYQQIETLSKGYKRRVGLSQAIIHDPDVLILDEPTDGLDPNQKHEVRKLIKEMSSTKAIIISTHILEEVDAVCTRAMIIANGKMIVDKSPKDLLLGSPKGASLDDVFRTLTIGNPGDNK
;
A
#
# COMPACT_ATOMS: atom_id res chain seq x y z
N MET A 1 -2.18 -7.50 -19.92
CA MET A 1 -2.25 -6.42 -18.91
C MET A 1 -0.86 -5.80 -18.81
N SER A 2 -0.77 -4.46 -18.73
CA SER A 2 0.51 -3.74 -18.66
C SER A 2 1.13 -3.87 -17.28
N VAL A 3 2.44 -4.08 -17.21
CA VAL A 3 3.23 -3.99 -15.98
C VAL A 3 3.33 -2.53 -15.57
N LEU A 4 3.06 -2.23 -14.32
CA LEU A 4 3.08 -0.87 -13.77
C LEU A 4 4.19 -0.67 -12.73
N ILE A 5 4.64 -1.73 -12.07
CA ILE A 5 5.81 -1.71 -11.18
C ILE A 5 6.72 -2.86 -11.56
N GLU A 6 8.02 -2.58 -11.67
CA GLU A 6 9.07 -3.57 -11.82
C GLU A 6 10.14 -3.29 -10.78
N VAL A 7 10.54 -4.31 -10.06
CA VAL A 7 11.58 -4.28 -9.02
C VAL A 7 12.58 -5.37 -9.34
N ASP A 8 13.84 -4.99 -9.53
CA ASP A 8 14.93 -5.89 -9.90
C ASP A 8 16.08 -5.75 -8.90
N SER A 9 16.42 -6.89 -8.27
CA SER A 9 17.56 -7.07 -7.34
C SER A 9 17.63 -6.01 -6.25
N LEU A 10 16.45 -5.63 -5.71
CA LEU A 10 16.31 -4.52 -4.80
C LEU A 10 16.95 -4.81 -3.44
N THR A 11 17.93 -4.01 -3.08
CA THR A 11 18.64 -4.12 -1.80
C THR A 11 18.73 -2.77 -1.09
N LYS A 12 18.50 -2.78 0.23
CA LYS A 12 18.69 -1.61 1.10
C LYS A 12 19.47 -1.98 2.34
N SER A 13 20.61 -1.32 2.51
CA SER A 13 21.46 -1.43 3.71
C SER A 13 21.49 -0.10 4.46
N PHE A 14 21.54 -0.18 5.79
CA PHE A 14 21.78 0.91 6.72
C PHE A 14 23.02 0.55 7.55
N GLY A 15 24.20 1.00 7.11
CA GLY A 15 25.45 0.51 7.65
C GLY A 15 25.57 -1.02 7.49
N PRO A 16 25.83 -1.77 8.56
CA PRO A 16 25.92 -3.24 8.51
C PRO A 16 24.56 -3.94 8.43
N PHE A 17 23.47 -3.25 8.72
CA PHE A 17 22.12 -3.84 8.73
C PHE A 17 21.50 -3.83 7.32
N ILE A 18 21.12 -5.01 6.82
CA ILE A 18 20.43 -5.18 5.54
C ILE A 18 18.93 -5.27 5.83
N ALA A 19 18.20 -4.21 5.47
CA ALA A 19 16.76 -4.13 5.69
C ALA A 19 15.94 -4.75 4.56
N VAL A 20 16.50 -4.77 3.34
CA VAL A 20 15.92 -5.42 2.13
C VAL A 20 17.06 -6.06 1.37
N ASP A 21 16.93 -7.33 1.02
CA ASP A 21 17.98 -8.14 0.43
C ASP A 21 17.47 -8.87 -0.82
N ASP A 22 17.88 -8.40 -1.99
CA ASP A 22 17.63 -8.98 -3.31
C ASP A 22 16.14 -9.31 -3.60
N ILE A 23 15.24 -8.35 -3.38
CA ILE A 23 13.82 -8.52 -3.68
C ILE A 23 13.55 -8.25 -5.16
N ASN A 24 12.84 -9.19 -5.80
CA ASN A 24 12.50 -9.16 -7.21
C ASN A 24 11.00 -9.39 -7.40
N PHE A 25 10.27 -8.48 -8.06
CA PHE A 25 8.88 -8.71 -8.45
C PHE A 25 8.40 -7.72 -9.50
N SER A 26 7.29 -8.05 -10.13
CA SER A 26 6.54 -7.12 -10.98
C SER A 26 5.07 -7.07 -10.55
N LEU A 27 4.39 -5.95 -10.81
CA LEU A 27 2.97 -5.77 -10.53
C LEU A 27 2.27 -5.20 -11.75
N LYS A 28 1.18 -5.84 -12.16
CA LYS A 28 0.39 -5.47 -13.34
C LYS A 28 -0.85 -4.68 -12.94
N ARG A 29 -1.38 -3.92 -13.89
CA ARG A 29 -2.72 -3.33 -13.75
C ARG A 29 -3.75 -4.42 -13.50
N GLY A 30 -4.62 -4.22 -12.52
CA GLY A 30 -5.61 -5.22 -12.12
C GLY A 30 -5.17 -6.14 -10.97
N GLU A 31 -3.91 -6.04 -10.54
CA GLU A 31 -3.38 -6.83 -9.42
C GLU A 31 -3.42 -6.05 -8.11
N VAL A 32 -3.73 -6.76 -7.03
CA VAL A 32 -3.56 -6.31 -5.64
C VAL A 32 -2.54 -7.22 -4.98
N LEU A 33 -1.37 -6.68 -4.68
CA LEU A 33 -0.26 -7.39 -4.04
C LEU A 33 -0.26 -7.09 -2.54
N GLY A 34 -0.47 -8.11 -1.72
CA GLY A 34 -0.30 -8.05 -0.27
C GLY A 34 1.16 -8.27 0.12
N PHE A 35 1.78 -7.30 0.77
CA PHE A 35 3.07 -7.46 1.44
C PHE A 35 2.85 -7.92 2.87
N LEU A 36 3.14 -9.17 3.13
CA LEU A 36 3.00 -9.83 4.41
C LEU A 36 4.36 -10.00 5.07
N GLY A 37 4.42 -9.85 6.36
CA GLY A 37 5.64 -10.09 7.13
C GLY A 37 5.56 -9.49 8.52
N PRO A 38 6.38 -9.95 9.46
CA PRO A 38 6.47 -9.36 10.79
C PRO A 38 6.98 -7.92 10.75
N ASN A 39 6.88 -7.23 11.88
CA ASN A 39 7.48 -5.91 12.01
C ASN A 39 8.99 -6.00 11.82
N GLY A 40 9.57 -5.04 11.10
CA GLY A 40 11.00 -5.08 10.73
C GLY A 40 11.36 -5.97 9.55
N ALA A 41 10.40 -6.67 8.91
CA ALA A 41 10.67 -7.54 7.76
C ALA A 41 11.15 -6.81 6.49
N GLY A 42 11.05 -5.46 6.42
CA GLY A 42 11.46 -4.67 5.25
C GLY A 42 10.30 -4.12 4.41
N LYS A 43 9.03 -4.37 4.78
CA LYS A 43 7.84 -3.94 4.02
C LYS A 43 7.80 -2.43 3.77
N THR A 44 7.77 -1.62 4.82
CA THR A 44 7.75 -0.15 4.72
C THR A 44 8.99 0.40 4.03
N THR A 45 10.16 -0.22 4.24
CA THR A 45 11.41 0.15 3.56
C THR A 45 11.28 -0.05 2.05
N THR A 46 10.75 -1.18 1.61
CA THR A 46 10.48 -1.49 0.19
C THR A 46 9.50 -0.47 -0.40
N MET A 47 8.39 -0.19 0.28
CA MET A 47 7.40 0.81 -0.19
C MET A 47 8.00 2.21 -0.30
N ARG A 48 8.82 2.63 0.65
CA ARG A 48 9.51 3.93 0.59
C ARG A 48 10.50 4.02 -0.57
N MET A 49 11.11 2.91 -0.97
CA MET A 49 11.96 2.87 -2.16
C MET A 49 11.13 2.98 -3.44
N ILE A 50 10.01 2.24 -3.55
CA ILE A 50 9.12 2.31 -4.72
C ILE A 50 8.53 3.71 -4.89
N THR A 51 8.20 4.40 -3.80
CA THR A 51 7.64 5.76 -3.83
C THR A 51 8.69 6.87 -4.01
N GLY A 52 9.98 6.51 -4.08
CA GLY A 52 11.08 7.46 -4.22
C GLY A 52 11.35 8.31 -2.98
N PHE A 53 10.89 7.88 -1.79
CA PHE A 53 11.24 8.51 -0.50
C PHE A 53 12.59 8.03 0.04
N LEU A 54 13.06 6.89 -0.45
CA LEU A 54 14.30 6.27 -0.03
C LEU A 54 15.02 5.71 -1.26
N SER A 55 16.29 6.04 -1.44
CA SER A 55 17.10 5.47 -2.51
C SER A 55 17.53 4.04 -2.16
N PRO A 56 17.47 3.08 -3.09
CA PRO A 56 18.03 1.76 -2.89
C PRO A 56 19.56 1.81 -2.76
N THR A 57 20.15 0.81 -2.12
CA THR A 57 21.62 0.62 -2.11
C THR A 57 22.06 -0.08 -3.38
N LYS A 58 21.25 -1.03 -3.88
CA LYS A 58 21.44 -1.76 -5.15
C LYS A 58 20.07 -2.07 -5.76
N GLY A 59 20.10 -2.42 -7.04
CA GLY A 59 18.91 -2.80 -7.80
C GLY A 59 18.22 -1.60 -8.45
N LYS A 60 17.14 -1.88 -9.15
CA LYS A 60 16.38 -0.89 -9.91
C LYS A 60 14.88 -1.00 -9.61
N ILE A 61 14.20 0.12 -9.70
CA ILE A 61 12.75 0.20 -9.58
C ILE A 61 12.23 1.05 -10.73
N SER A 62 11.25 0.51 -11.46
CA SER A 62 10.50 1.23 -12.48
C SER A 62 9.03 1.31 -12.10
N VAL A 63 8.43 2.48 -12.24
CA VAL A 63 7.00 2.71 -12.05
C VAL A 63 6.42 3.37 -13.30
N CYS A 64 5.43 2.73 -13.91
CA CYS A 64 4.81 3.17 -15.16
C CYS A 64 5.84 3.46 -16.27
N GLY A 65 6.92 2.66 -16.34
CA GLY A 65 8.01 2.80 -17.32
C GLY A 65 9.05 3.87 -16.99
N HIS A 66 8.96 4.53 -15.83
CA HIS A 66 9.93 5.52 -15.35
C HIS A 66 10.83 4.95 -14.26
N ASP A 67 12.14 5.10 -14.38
CA ASP A 67 13.08 4.76 -13.30
C ASP A 67 12.88 5.72 -12.12
N VAL A 68 12.76 5.15 -10.93
CA VAL A 68 12.47 5.90 -9.68
C VAL A 68 13.60 6.86 -9.32
N SER A 69 14.84 6.50 -9.62
CA SER A 69 16.03 7.31 -9.29
C SER A 69 16.21 8.48 -10.25
N GLU A 70 15.85 8.28 -11.53
CA GLU A 70 16.04 9.28 -12.58
C GLU A 70 14.84 10.24 -12.70
N ASN A 71 13.62 9.73 -12.45
CA ASN A 71 12.37 10.46 -12.70
C ASN A 71 11.46 10.57 -11.46
N PRO A 72 11.94 11.04 -10.31
CA PRO A 72 11.19 11.00 -9.06
C PRO A 72 9.90 11.83 -9.06
N ILE A 73 9.81 12.89 -9.87
CA ILE A 73 8.59 13.71 -10.00
C ILE A 73 7.55 12.97 -10.84
N ALA A 74 7.95 12.44 -11.99
CA ALA A 74 7.04 11.73 -12.88
C ALA A 74 6.39 10.52 -12.19
N ILE A 75 7.15 9.76 -11.39
CA ILE A 75 6.60 8.63 -10.64
C ILE A 75 5.62 9.07 -9.54
N LYS A 76 5.88 10.18 -8.85
CA LYS A 76 5.00 10.70 -7.80
C LYS A 76 3.64 11.17 -8.36
N GLU A 77 3.59 11.58 -9.62
CA GLU A 77 2.33 11.87 -10.31
C GLU A 77 1.51 10.61 -10.58
N LYS A 78 2.17 9.44 -10.72
CA LYS A 78 1.56 8.14 -10.98
C LYS A 78 1.20 7.35 -9.75
N ILE A 79 1.72 7.73 -8.58
CA ILE A 79 1.56 7.02 -7.33
C ILE A 79 0.66 7.79 -6.36
N GLY A 80 -0.33 7.11 -5.80
CA GLY A 80 -0.99 7.48 -4.55
C GLY A 80 -0.36 6.69 -3.40
N TYR A 81 0.11 7.36 -2.36
CA TYR A 81 0.74 6.72 -1.22
C TYR A 81 0.09 7.12 0.10
N VAL A 82 -0.25 6.13 0.90
CA VAL A 82 -0.71 6.30 2.28
C VAL A 82 0.29 5.57 3.18
N PRO A 83 1.18 6.28 3.87
CA PRO A 83 2.07 5.67 4.85
C PRO A 83 1.30 5.24 6.11
N GLU A 84 1.89 4.37 6.90
CA GLU A 84 1.43 4.09 8.25
C GLU A 84 1.32 5.40 9.04
N GLY A 85 0.20 5.59 9.77
CA GLY A 85 -0.04 6.83 10.51
C GLY A 85 -0.15 8.09 9.64
N ALA A 86 -0.75 7.97 8.44
CA ALA A 86 -0.85 9.02 7.40
C ALA A 86 -0.77 10.46 7.96
N PRO A 87 0.28 11.23 7.62
CA PRO A 87 0.44 12.59 8.10
C PRO A 87 -0.68 13.47 7.55
N LEU A 88 -1.42 14.13 8.45
CA LEU A 88 -2.50 15.04 8.12
C LEU A 88 -2.23 16.39 8.78
N TYR A 89 -2.73 17.47 8.18
CA TYR A 89 -2.71 18.80 8.77
C TYR A 89 -3.93 18.97 9.67
N GLY A 90 -3.78 18.71 10.97
CA GLY A 90 -4.87 18.64 11.95
C GLY A 90 -5.73 19.89 12.01
N GLU A 91 -5.12 21.06 11.90
CA GLU A 91 -5.79 22.38 11.96
C GLU A 91 -6.64 22.70 10.71
N MET A 92 -6.39 22.02 9.59
CA MET A 92 -7.19 22.21 8.39
C MET A 92 -8.54 21.53 8.49
N THR A 93 -9.56 22.12 7.87
CA THR A 93 -10.80 21.38 7.58
C THR A 93 -10.54 20.36 6.47
N VAL A 94 -11.34 19.29 6.42
CA VAL A 94 -11.24 18.26 5.37
C VAL A 94 -11.28 18.89 3.97
N MET A 95 -12.20 19.83 3.73
CA MET A 95 -12.33 20.52 2.44
C MET A 95 -11.08 21.33 2.09
N ASN A 96 -10.52 22.08 3.04
CA ASN A 96 -9.32 22.87 2.79
C ASN A 96 -8.10 21.97 2.54
N PHE A 97 -8.00 20.88 3.27
CA PHE A 97 -6.96 19.88 3.04
C PHE A 97 -7.05 19.26 1.64
N LEU A 98 -8.23 18.86 1.18
CA LEU A 98 -8.41 18.31 -0.16
C LEU A 98 -8.07 19.31 -1.27
N ARG A 99 -8.44 20.59 -1.11
CA ARG A 99 -8.04 21.66 -2.03
C ARG A 99 -6.54 21.85 -2.06
N PHE A 100 -5.91 21.90 -0.90
CA PHE A 100 -4.46 21.99 -0.79
C PHE A 100 -3.74 20.82 -1.48
N ILE A 101 -4.22 19.59 -1.29
CA ILE A 101 -3.66 18.42 -1.98
C ILE A 101 -3.88 18.51 -3.50
N ALA A 102 -5.05 18.97 -3.95
CA ALA A 102 -5.33 19.15 -5.38
C ALA A 102 -4.35 20.14 -6.03
N ASP A 103 -4.02 21.24 -5.32
CA ASP A 103 -3.04 22.23 -5.77
C ASP A 103 -1.61 21.64 -5.83
N ILE A 104 -1.17 20.91 -4.79
CA ILE A 104 0.13 20.22 -4.77
C ILE A 104 0.23 19.22 -5.92
N ARG A 105 -0.84 18.46 -6.17
CA ARG A 105 -0.92 17.48 -7.26
C ARG A 105 -1.09 18.12 -8.64
N LYS A 106 -1.15 19.46 -8.71
CA LYS A 106 -1.31 20.24 -9.94
C LYS A 106 -2.51 19.79 -10.78
N ILE A 107 -3.61 19.43 -10.12
CA ILE A 107 -4.85 19.06 -10.80
C ILE A 107 -5.34 20.30 -11.57
N PRO A 108 -5.65 20.18 -12.88
CA PRO A 108 -6.13 21.31 -13.68
C PRO A 108 -7.34 21.98 -13.04
N LYS A 109 -7.37 23.31 -12.98
CA LYS A 109 -8.41 24.11 -12.27
C LYS A 109 -9.84 23.70 -12.62
N ASN A 110 -10.08 23.38 -13.89
CA ASN A 110 -11.39 22.91 -14.38
C ASN A 110 -11.77 21.49 -13.91
N LYS A 111 -10.84 20.70 -13.35
CA LYS A 111 -11.06 19.33 -12.85
C LYS A 111 -10.99 19.22 -11.32
N VAL A 112 -10.53 20.27 -10.62
CA VAL A 112 -10.32 20.24 -9.15
C VAL A 112 -11.61 19.89 -8.41
N ASN A 113 -12.73 20.55 -8.73
CA ASN A 113 -13.98 20.30 -8.05
C ASN A 113 -14.48 18.86 -8.27
N ASP A 114 -14.41 18.35 -9.49
CA ASP A 114 -14.82 16.97 -9.79
C ASP A 114 -13.94 15.94 -9.08
N ALA A 115 -12.63 16.17 -9.03
CA ALA A 115 -11.69 15.30 -8.32
C ALA A 115 -11.98 15.27 -6.81
N ILE A 116 -12.19 16.44 -6.19
CA ILE A 116 -12.55 16.57 -4.79
C ILE A 116 -13.89 15.87 -4.50
N HIS A 117 -14.94 16.15 -5.27
CA HIS A 117 -16.24 15.52 -5.10
C HIS A 117 -16.20 14.00 -5.29
N SER A 118 -15.39 13.52 -6.24
CA SER A 118 -15.18 12.09 -6.44
C SER A 118 -14.52 11.43 -5.22
N ALA A 119 -13.46 12.04 -4.67
CA ALA A 119 -12.78 11.54 -3.49
C ALA A 119 -13.69 11.54 -2.24
N ILE A 120 -14.47 12.61 -2.06
CA ILE A 120 -15.46 12.74 -0.96
C ILE A 120 -16.45 11.59 -1.03
N ARG A 121 -17.11 11.37 -2.17
CA ARG A 121 -18.11 10.31 -2.33
C ARG A 121 -17.54 8.91 -2.13
N LYS A 122 -16.37 8.63 -2.71
CA LYS A 122 -15.70 7.31 -2.59
C LYS A 122 -15.36 6.96 -1.14
N LEU A 123 -15.15 7.96 -0.29
CA LEU A 123 -14.69 7.76 1.09
C LEU A 123 -15.72 8.15 2.15
N GLY A 124 -16.93 8.58 1.74
CA GLY A 124 -18.01 8.93 2.66
C GLY A 124 -17.62 10.07 3.62
N LEU A 125 -17.06 11.17 3.06
CA LEU A 125 -16.57 12.31 3.84
C LEU A 125 -17.57 13.47 3.93
N GLU A 126 -18.77 13.34 3.35
CA GLU A 126 -19.76 14.40 3.21
C GLU A 126 -20.11 15.07 4.55
N LEU A 127 -20.23 14.29 5.60
CA LEU A 127 -20.65 14.78 6.93
C LEU A 127 -19.57 15.54 7.69
N VAL A 128 -18.32 15.45 7.26
CA VAL A 128 -17.16 16.00 8.01
C VAL A 128 -16.36 17.05 7.25
N LEU A 129 -16.84 17.48 6.09
CA LEU A 129 -16.10 18.37 5.17
C LEU A 129 -15.58 19.66 5.81
N TYR A 130 -16.33 20.24 6.71
CA TYR A 130 -16.00 21.50 7.36
C TYR A 130 -15.49 21.34 8.79
N GLN A 131 -15.30 20.10 9.25
CA GLN A 131 -14.68 19.82 10.54
C GLN A 131 -13.17 19.85 10.42
N GLN A 132 -12.48 20.27 11.48
CA GLN A 132 -11.04 20.18 11.59
C GLN A 132 -10.62 18.72 11.68
N ILE A 133 -9.56 18.34 10.95
CA ILE A 133 -9.09 16.95 10.85
C ILE A 133 -8.71 16.40 12.22
N GLU A 134 -8.10 17.20 13.11
CA GLU A 134 -7.71 16.74 14.45
C GLU A 134 -8.88 16.31 15.32
N THR A 135 -10.08 16.88 15.09
CA THR A 135 -11.31 16.55 15.86
C THR A 135 -12.01 15.29 15.37
N LEU A 136 -11.58 14.74 14.22
CA LEU A 136 -12.20 13.57 13.62
C LEU A 136 -11.84 12.29 14.37
N SER A 137 -12.74 11.29 14.31
CA SER A 137 -12.42 9.92 14.74
C SER A 137 -11.26 9.34 13.95
N LYS A 138 -10.57 8.31 14.50
CA LYS A 138 -9.47 7.61 13.83
C LYS A 138 -9.89 7.10 12.43
N GLY A 139 -11.12 6.59 12.30
CA GLY A 139 -11.66 6.10 11.03
C GLY A 139 -11.83 7.20 9.99
N TYR A 140 -12.35 8.37 10.36
CA TYR A 140 -12.44 9.49 9.44
C TYR A 140 -11.06 10.04 9.06
N LYS A 141 -10.12 10.15 10.02
CA LYS A 141 -8.72 10.52 9.70
C LYS A 141 -8.11 9.58 8.67
N ARG A 142 -8.34 8.27 8.80
CA ARG A 142 -7.85 7.28 7.83
C ARG A 142 -8.46 7.49 6.44
N ARG A 143 -9.76 7.74 6.36
CA ARG A 143 -10.44 8.03 5.09
C ARG A 143 -9.93 9.34 4.45
N VAL A 144 -9.67 10.37 5.25
CA VAL A 144 -9.03 11.61 4.76
C VAL A 144 -7.62 11.31 4.24
N GLY A 145 -6.84 10.47 4.93
CA GLY A 145 -5.55 10.00 4.44
C GLY A 145 -5.63 9.24 3.12
N LEU A 146 -6.65 8.39 2.94
CA LEU A 146 -6.89 7.69 1.68
C LEU A 146 -7.31 8.66 0.57
N SER A 147 -8.14 9.69 0.88
CA SER A 147 -8.61 10.65 -0.12
C SER A 147 -7.47 11.41 -0.81
N GLN A 148 -6.43 11.81 -0.04
CA GLN A 148 -5.25 12.46 -0.61
C GLN A 148 -4.48 11.57 -1.60
N ALA A 149 -4.51 10.25 -1.38
CA ALA A 149 -3.79 9.31 -2.24
C ALA A 149 -4.53 9.05 -3.56
N ILE A 150 -5.87 9.20 -3.60
CA ILE A 150 -6.67 8.87 -4.78
C ILE A 150 -7.17 10.10 -5.56
N ILE A 151 -7.07 11.31 -5.00
CA ILE A 151 -7.67 12.53 -5.57
C ILE A 151 -7.18 12.88 -7.00
N HIS A 152 -5.93 12.55 -7.32
CA HIS A 152 -5.31 12.77 -8.64
C HIS A 152 -5.43 11.58 -9.59
N ASP A 153 -6.24 10.58 -9.22
CA ASP A 153 -6.50 9.34 -9.96
C ASP A 153 -5.23 8.61 -10.43
N PRO A 154 -4.35 8.20 -9.50
CA PRO A 154 -3.07 7.57 -9.85
C PRO A 154 -3.26 6.19 -10.51
N ASP A 155 -2.25 5.75 -11.28
CA ASP A 155 -2.19 4.39 -11.85
C ASP A 155 -1.81 3.34 -10.81
N VAL A 156 -1.05 3.73 -9.77
CA VAL A 156 -0.52 2.87 -8.72
C VAL A 156 -0.96 3.39 -7.36
N LEU A 157 -1.43 2.49 -6.48
CA LEU A 157 -1.71 2.79 -5.07
C LEU A 157 -0.80 1.96 -4.17
N ILE A 158 -0.19 2.61 -3.21
CA ILE A 158 0.62 1.97 -2.17
C ILE A 158 0.03 2.36 -0.82
N LEU A 159 -0.45 1.36 -0.08
CA LEU A 159 -1.19 1.53 1.16
C LEU A 159 -0.48 0.78 2.29
N ASP A 160 0.09 1.53 3.22
CA ASP A 160 0.79 0.95 4.38
C ASP A 160 -0.20 0.82 5.55
N GLU A 161 -0.55 -0.42 5.90
CA GLU A 161 -1.53 -0.79 6.95
C GLU A 161 -2.87 -0.03 6.81
N PRO A 162 -3.58 -0.10 5.65
CA PRO A 162 -4.70 0.78 5.34
C PRO A 162 -5.91 0.65 6.27
N THR A 163 -6.04 -0.46 6.97
CA THR A 163 -7.18 -0.75 7.85
C THR A 163 -6.82 -0.79 9.33
N ASP A 164 -5.57 -0.47 9.68
CA ASP A 164 -5.14 -0.46 11.08
C ASP A 164 -5.97 0.51 11.92
N GLY A 165 -6.46 0.01 13.06
CA GLY A 165 -7.26 0.77 14.02
C GLY A 165 -8.64 1.16 13.54
N LEU A 166 -9.17 0.55 12.49
CA LEU A 166 -10.56 0.69 12.03
C LEU A 166 -11.44 -0.39 12.65
N ASP A 167 -12.72 -0.05 12.92
CA ASP A 167 -13.74 -1.01 13.29
C ASP A 167 -14.11 -1.94 12.09
N PRO A 168 -14.81 -3.07 12.33
CA PRO A 168 -15.12 -4.02 11.27
C PRO A 168 -15.89 -3.45 10.08
N ASN A 169 -16.83 -2.51 10.32
CA ASN A 169 -17.59 -1.89 9.24
C ASN A 169 -16.70 -0.97 8.38
N GLN A 170 -15.86 -0.18 9.04
CA GLN A 170 -14.90 0.69 8.35
C GLN A 170 -13.87 -0.13 7.55
N LYS A 171 -13.36 -1.25 8.11
CA LYS A 171 -12.50 -2.19 7.36
C LYS A 171 -13.20 -2.72 6.11
N HIS A 172 -14.46 -3.11 6.23
CA HIS A 172 -15.26 -3.58 5.09
C HIS A 172 -15.35 -2.54 3.98
N GLU A 173 -15.64 -1.27 4.32
CA GLU A 173 -15.72 -0.17 3.34
C GLU A 173 -14.37 0.08 2.64
N VAL A 174 -13.25 0.07 3.38
CA VAL A 174 -11.92 0.23 2.78
C VAL A 174 -11.58 -0.95 1.86
N ARG A 175 -11.89 -2.18 2.27
CA ARG A 175 -11.69 -3.38 1.43
C ARG A 175 -12.52 -3.32 0.15
N LYS A 176 -13.76 -2.87 0.23
CA LYS A 176 -14.64 -2.65 -0.92
C LYS A 176 -14.05 -1.63 -1.89
N LEU A 177 -13.60 -0.48 -1.37
CA LEU A 177 -12.96 0.57 -2.17
C LEU A 177 -11.71 0.06 -2.89
N ILE A 178 -10.85 -0.72 -2.21
CA ILE A 178 -9.65 -1.32 -2.80
C ILE A 178 -10.02 -2.25 -3.96
N LYS A 179 -11.05 -3.10 -3.77
CA LYS A 179 -11.55 -3.99 -4.84
C LYS A 179 -12.08 -3.22 -6.04
N GLU A 180 -12.85 -2.16 -5.82
CA GLU A 180 -13.39 -1.33 -6.90
C GLU A 180 -12.25 -0.67 -7.71
N MET A 181 -11.23 -0.14 -7.01
CA MET A 181 -10.08 0.50 -7.66
C MET A 181 -9.15 -0.48 -8.36
N SER A 182 -9.08 -1.73 -7.90
CA SER A 182 -8.14 -2.73 -8.44
C SER A 182 -8.38 -3.03 -9.91
N SER A 183 -9.61 -2.89 -10.42
CA SER A 183 -9.92 -3.12 -11.83
C SER A 183 -9.13 -2.24 -12.81
N THR A 184 -8.74 -1.06 -12.37
CA THR A 184 -8.06 -0.04 -13.20
C THR A 184 -6.65 0.33 -12.73
N LYS A 185 -6.24 -0.13 -11.54
CA LYS A 185 -4.98 0.25 -10.89
C LYS A 185 -4.13 -0.96 -10.53
N ALA A 186 -2.85 -0.75 -10.27
CA ALA A 186 -2.01 -1.69 -9.53
C ALA A 186 -1.97 -1.24 -8.06
N ILE A 187 -2.18 -2.15 -7.13
CA ILE A 187 -2.28 -1.81 -5.70
C ILE A 187 -1.31 -2.66 -4.90
N ILE A 188 -0.49 -2.02 -4.06
CA ILE A 188 0.30 -2.69 -3.02
C ILE A 188 -0.32 -2.36 -1.66
N ILE A 189 -0.50 -3.37 -0.83
CA ILE A 189 -0.98 -3.23 0.54
C ILE A 189 0.02 -3.91 1.45
N SER A 190 0.59 -3.19 2.43
CA SER A 190 1.22 -3.87 3.56
C SER A 190 0.16 -4.21 4.59
N THR A 191 0.26 -5.38 5.15
CA THR A 191 -0.56 -5.78 6.28
C THR A 191 0.08 -6.93 7.04
N HIS A 192 -0.22 -7.04 8.31
CA HIS A 192 0.06 -8.20 9.14
C HIS A 192 -1.22 -9.04 9.38
N ILE A 193 -2.35 -8.62 8.80
CA ILE A 193 -3.67 -9.25 8.97
C ILE A 193 -3.97 -10.11 7.75
N LEU A 194 -3.94 -11.43 7.91
CA LEU A 194 -4.12 -12.40 6.83
C LEU A 194 -5.53 -12.40 6.23
N GLU A 195 -6.55 -12.08 7.05
CA GLU A 195 -7.92 -11.90 6.55
C GLU A 195 -8.02 -10.80 5.48
N GLU A 196 -7.18 -9.78 5.54
CA GLU A 196 -7.16 -8.72 4.53
C GLU A 196 -6.61 -9.22 3.20
N VAL A 197 -5.56 -10.06 3.30
CA VAL A 197 -4.96 -10.67 2.11
C VAL A 197 -5.96 -11.56 1.40
N ASP A 198 -6.63 -12.43 2.13
CA ASP A 198 -7.67 -13.30 1.58
C ASP A 198 -8.85 -12.48 0.99
N ALA A 199 -9.21 -11.39 1.68
CA ALA A 199 -10.34 -10.58 1.27
C ALA A 199 -10.11 -9.75 0.00
N VAL A 200 -8.90 -9.21 -0.22
CA VAL A 200 -8.69 -8.20 -1.28
C VAL A 200 -7.50 -8.47 -2.21
N CYS A 201 -6.53 -9.30 -1.80
CA CYS A 201 -5.31 -9.50 -2.59
C CYS A 201 -5.51 -10.58 -3.66
N THR A 202 -5.02 -10.30 -4.86
CA THR A 202 -4.90 -11.31 -5.93
C THR A 202 -3.64 -12.12 -5.80
N ARG A 203 -2.64 -11.56 -5.09
CA ARG A 203 -1.30 -12.12 -4.90
C ARG A 203 -0.75 -11.69 -3.55
N ALA A 204 -0.03 -12.58 -2.88
CA ALA A 204 0.58 -12.36 -1.59
C ALA A 204 2.08 -12.64 -1.64
N MET A 205 2.87 -11.69 -1.19
CA MET A 205 4.31 -11.80 -1.02
C MET A 205 4.64 -11.80 0.46
N ILE A 206 5.24 -12.89 0.93
CA ILE A 206 5.71 -12.99 2.31
C ILE A 206 7.18 -12.58 2.37
N ILE A 207 7.47 -11.60 3.22
CA ILE A 207 8.81 -11.06 3.45
C ILE A 207 9.21 -11.33 4.90
N ALA A 208 10.39 -11.90 5.10
CA ALA A 208 10.99 -12.08 6.42
C ALA A 208 12.50 -11.79 6.34
N ASN A 209 13.03 -11.11 7.36
CA ASN A 209 14.46 -10.74 7.44
C ASN A 209 15.00 -10.05 6.17
N GLY A 210 14.20 -9.18 5.58
CA GLY A 210 14.53 -8.46 4.35
C GLY A 210 14.44 -9.25 3.06
N LYS A 211 14.10 -10.54 3.10
CA LYS A 211 14.03 -11.42 1.92
C LYS A 211 12.61 -11.79 1.56
N MET A 212 12.37 -11.96 0.27
CA MET A 212 11.13 -12.56 -0.22
C MET A 212 11.18 -14.07 -0.01
N ILE A 213 10.24 -14.60 0.77
CA ILE A 213 10.14 -16.03 1.07
C ILE A 213 9.24 -16.72 0.05
N VAL A 214 8.11 -16.10 -0.28
CA VAL A 214 7.14 -16.65 -1.23
C VAL A 214 6.36 -15.52 -1.89
N ASP A 215 5.95 -15.75 -3.15
CA ASP A 215 5.12 -14.86 -3.95
C ASP A 215 4.11 -15.72 -4.73
N LYS A 216 2.88 -15.82 -4.23
CA LYS A 216 1.81 -16.68 -4.78
C LYS A 216 0.44 -16.06 -4.55
N SER A 217 -0.59 -16.59 -5.23
CA SER A 217 -1.96 -16.25 -4.88
C SER A 217 -2.32 -16.80 -3.48
N PRO A 218 -3.24 -16.17 -2.73
CA PRO A 218 -3.70 -16.69 -1.44
C PRO A 218 -4.20 -18.15 -1.52
N LYS A 219 -4.84 -18.51 -2.63
CA LYS A 219 -5.31 -19.87 -2.89
C LYS A 219 -4.15 -20.87 -3.05
N ASP A 220 -3.11 -20.49 -3.79
CA ASP A 220 -1.96 -21.34 -4.03
C ASP A 220 -1.09 -21.52 -2.78
N LEU A 221 -1.10 -20.54 -1.88
CA LEU A 221 -0.47 -20.67 -0.56
C LEU A 221 -1.12 -21.78 0.27
N LEU A 222 -2.45 -21.88 0.21
CA LEU A 222 -3.22 -22.91 0.93
C LEU A 222 -3.07 -24.29 0.30
N LEU A 223 -2.96 -24.39 -1.04
CA LEU A 223 -2.83 -25.66 -1.76
C LEU A 223 -1.54 -26.42 -1.41
N GLY A 224 -0.48 -25.72 -1.03
CA GLY A 224 0.79 -26.30 -0.59
C GLY A 224 0.84 -26.74 0.88
N SER A 225 -0.27 -26.62 1.62
CA SER A 225 -0.33 -26.78 3.07
C SER A 225 -1.15 -28.01 3.49
N PRO A 226 -1.01 -28.55 4.70
CA PRO A 226 -1.82 -29.65 5.20
C PRO A 226 -3.32 -29.35 5.09
N LYS A 227 -4.15 -30.37 4.84
CA LYS A 227 -5.62 -30.22 4.76
C LYS A 227 -6.15 -29.54 6.03
N GLY A 228 -6.86 -28.41 5.85
CA GLY A 228 -7.44 -27.62 6.94
C GLY A 228 -6.52 -26.54 7.53
N ALA A 229 -5.30 -26.36 6.98
CA ALA A 229 -4.44 -25.25 7.39
C ALA A 229 -5.06 -23.91 6.98
N SER A 230 -4.97 -22.94 7.88
CA SER A 230 -5.31 -21.54 7.62
C SER A 230 -4.12 -20.80 6.99
N LEU A 231 -4.36 -19.61 6.41
CA LEU A 231 -3.26 -18.73 5.99
C LEU A 231 -2.34 -18.35 7.15
N ASP A 232 -2.86 -18.30 8.39
CA ASP A 232 -2.08 -18.07 9.60
C ASP A 232 -1.06 -19.19 9.84
N ASP A 233 -1.47 -20.44 9.68
CA ASP A 233 -0.58 -21.59 9.86
C ASP A 233 0.55 -21.58 8.81
N VAL A 234 0.19 -21.26 7.56
CA VAL A 234 1.15 -21.12 6.47
C VAL A 234 2.15 -20.01 6.75
N PHE A 235 1.65 -18.84 7.15
CA PHE A 235 2.47 -17.69 7.47
C PHE A 235 3.44 -17.97 8.61
N ARG A 236 2.97 -18.57 9.71
CA ARG A 236 3.81 -18.96 10.84
C ARG A 236 4.91 -19.94 10.42
N THR A 237 4.57 -20.97 9.67
CA THR A 237 5.53 -21.96 9.19
C THR A 237 6.62 -21.31 8.34
N LEU A 238 6.26 -20.37 7.47
CA LEU A 238 7.19 -19.70 6.55
C LEU A 238 8.04 -18.61 7.23
N THR A 239 7.56 -17.98 8.30
CA THR A 239 8.26 -16.85 8.94
C THR A 239 9.02 -17.21 10.20
N ILE A 240 8.63 -18.25 10.94
CA ILE A 240 9.23 -18.64 12.24
C ILE A 240 10.06 -19.93 12.08
N GLY A 241 9.89 -20.66 10.97
CA GLY A 241 10.43 -22.04 10.81
C GLY A 241 9.54 -23.05 11.55
N ASN A 242 9.66 -24.32 11.15
CA ASN A 242 8.96 -25.40 11.88
C ASN A 242 9.46 -25.43 13.33
N PRO A 243 8.58 -25.55 14.35
CA PRO A 243 8.99 -25.70 15.75
C PRO A 243 9.89 -26.92 16.04
N GLY A 244 10.18 -27.73 15.02
CA GLY A 244 11.03 -28.92 15.08
C GLY A 244 12.47 -28.76 14.63
N ASP A 245 12.84 -27.63 14.00
CA ASP A 245 14.18 -27.43 13.43
C ASP A 245 15.19 -26.78 14.41
N ASN A 246 14.79 -26.48 15.64
CA ASN A 246 15.67 -26.06 16.72
C ASN A 246 15.97 -27.25 17.65
N LYS A 247 16.79 -28.20 17.17
CA LYS A 247 17.52 -29.16 18.01
C LYS A 247 18.95 -29.25 17.56
#